data_4f527756306dae2f292082ade41566b9
#
_entry.id   4f527756306dae2f292082ade41566b9
#
_cell.length_a   1.000
_cell.length_b   1.000
_cell.length_c   1.000
_cell.angle_alpha   90.00
_cell.angle_beta   90.00
_cell.angle_gamma   90.00
#
_symmetry.space_group_name_H-M   'P 1'
#
loop_
_entity.id
_entity.type
_entity.pdbx_description
1 polymer ?
#
loop_
_entity_poly.entity_id
_entity_poly.type
_entity_poly.pdbx_seq_one_letter_code
_entity_poly.pdbx_strand_id
1 'polypeptide(L)'
;DQSYVHAGANGDPVVQTPAFNRVAREGIRFTHAFCDAPTCGPSRSAILTGQHIWRLEEAGNIHSTLPKKFNTYTELLKGSGYAVGYTGKGWSPGRLDAGGREANPAGRQFANRKLKNRLKGMSDLDYAANLGDFLKQVEKGQPFCFWLGTYEPHRGYDLGNGKRKAKDPARVIVPTIFPDHPTVRSDLLDYYMEIEHFDQMVARAMKLLEISGRLDNTIVVVTSDHGMPFPRAKASLYDAGSRVPLAIRWPKGIIDPGRVFDGPVNLSELAPTFLDATGLKVPEMMTARG
;
A
#
# COMPACT_ATOMS: atom_id res chain seq x y z
N ASP A 1 2.91 -4.57 -4.59
CA ASP A 1 3.02 -5.74 -5.50
C ASP A 1 2.11 -6.92 -5.04
N GLN A 2 0.82 -6.69 -4.68
CA GLN A 2 -0.07 -7.76 -4.18
C GLN A 2 -1.41 -7.77 -4.95
N SER A 3 -1.74 -8.90 -5.59
CA SER A 3 -3.05 -9.07 -6.22
C SER A 3 -4.15 -9.31 -5.19
N TYR A 4 -5.37 -8.91 -5.54
CA TYR A 4 -6.57 -8.96 -4.70
C TYR A 4 -6.76 -10.31 -3.98
N VAL A 5 -6.61 -11.42 -4.69
CA VAL A 5 -6.91 -12.76 -4.17
C VAL A 5 -6.00 -13.22 -3.02
N HIS A 6 -4.80 -12.64 -2.90
CA HIS A 6 -3.79 -13.10 -1.95
C HIS A 6 -3.89 -12.38 -0.58
N ALA A 7 -5.07 -12.44 0.01
CA ALA A 7 -5.33 -12.04 1.40
C ALA A 7 -6.38 -12.98 2.01
N GLY A 8 -6.27 -13.29 3.30
CA GLY A 8 -7.18 -14.22 3.97
C GLY A 8 -8.65 -13.77 3.90
N ALA A 9 -8.96 -12.48 4.12
CA ALA A 9 -10.31 -11.96 3.97
C ALA A 9 -10.85 -12.01 2.53
N ASN A 10 -9.98 -12.17 1.53
CA ASN A 10 -10.34 -12.33 0.12
C ASN A 10 -10.42 -13.80 -0.33
N GLY A 11 -10.23 -14.73 0.60
CA GLY A 11 -10.45 -16.17 0.38
C GLY A 11 -9.19 -16.99 0.12
N ASP A 12 -7.98 -16.43 0.21
CA ASP A 12 -6.76 -17.24 0.12
C ASP A 12 -6.64 -18.18 1.34
N PRO A 13 -6.54 -19.50 1.14
CA PRO A 13 -6.52 -20.46 2.24
C PRO A 13 -5.14 -20.67 2.86
N VAL A 14 -4.08 -20.06 2.33
CA VAL A 14 -2.68 -20.31 2.71
C VAL A 14 -2.01 -19.09 3.30
N VAL A 15 -2.17 -17.93 2.67
CA VAL A 15 -1.56 -16.69 3.14
C VAL A 15 -2.21 -16.20 4.43
N GLN A 16 -1.40 -15.82 5.40
CA GLN A 16 -1.88 -15.34 6.70
C GLN A 16 -1.80 -13.82 6.77
N THR A 17 -2.96 -13.15 6.72
CA THR A 17 -3.07 -11.68 6.77
C THR A 17 -4.00 -11.20 7.89
N PRO A 18 -3.71 -11.51 9.17
CA PRO A 18 -4.59 -11.17 10.28
C PRO A 18 -4.80 -9.66 10.46
N ALA A 19 -3.81 -8.82 10.11
CA ALA A 19 -3.96 -7.36 10.22
C ALA A 19 -4.88 -6.81 9.12
N PHE A 20 -4.70 -7.22 7.87
CA PHE A 20 -5.63 -6.91 6.79
C PHE A 20 -7.06 -7.37 7.11
N ASN A 21 -7.20 -8.61 7.61
CA ASN A 21 -8.49 -9.17 8.00
C ASN A 21 -9.15 -8.36 9.14
N ARG A 22 -8.34 -7.84 10.07
CA ARG A 22 -8.81 -6.93 11.13
C ARG A 22 -9.32 -5.62 10.57
N VAL A 23 -8.54 -4.97 9.68
CA VAL A 23 -8.95 -3.70 9.03
C VAL A 23 -10.24 -3.90 8.25
N ALA A 24 -10.38 -5.01 7.52
CA ALA A 24 -11.59 -5.37 6.79
C ALA A 24 -12.80 -5.56 7.70
N ARG A 25 -12.63 -6.24 8.83
CA ARG A 25 -13.71 -6.50 9.81
C ARG A 25 -14.13 -5.25 10.58
N GLU A 26 -13.17 -4.38 10.92
CA GLU A 26 -13.42 -3.14 11.67
C GLU A 26 -13.72 -1.94 10.76
N GLY A 27 -13.78 -2.14 9.44
CA GLY A 27 -13.99 -1.10 8.44
C GLY A 27 -14.77 -1.59 7.24
N ILE A 28 -14.31 -1.24 6.04
CA ILE A 28 -14.89 -1.65 4.76
C ILE A 28 -13.84 -2.44 3.97
N ARG A 29 -14.24 -3.58 3.41
CA ARG A 29 -13.46 -4.34 2.44
C ARG A 29 -14.01 -4.11 1.04
N PHE A 30 -13.14 -3.80 0.09
CA PHE A 30 -13.50 -3.57 -1.31
C PHE A 30 -13.14 -4.80 -2.13
N THR A 31 -14.09 -5.31 -2.92
CA THR A 31 -13.85 -6.49 -3.76
C THR A 31 -13.31 -6.12 -5.14
N HIS A 32 -13.56 -4.90 -5.61
CA HIS A 32 -13.16 -4.43 -6.94
C HIS A 32 -12.38 -3.11 -6.85
N ALA A 33 -11.23 -3.15 -6.16
CA ALA A 33 -10.29 -2.04 -6.12
C ALA A 33 -9.20 -2.22 -7.18
N PHE A 34 -8.97 -1.20 -8.00
CA PHE A 34 -8.02 -1.23 -9.10
C PHE A 34 -6.96 -0.15 -8.97
N CYS A 35 -5.72 -0.48 -9.29
CA CYS A 35 -4.70 0.53 -9.52
C CYS A 35 -4.85 1.14 -10.92
N ASP A 36 -4.51 2.41 -11.05
CA ASP A 36 -4.62 3.16 -12.31
C ASP A 36 -3.60 2.69 -13.37
N ALA A 37 -2.47 2.17 -12.91
CA ALA A 37 -1.46 1.54 -13.75
C ALA A 37 -0.75 0.42 -12.96
N PRO A 38 -0.56 -0.78 -13.52
CA PRO A 38 -0.04 -1.93 -12.78
C PRO A 38 1.50 -1.92 -12.66
N THR A 39 2.07 -0.77 -12.35
CA THR A 39 3.52 -0.58 -12.08
C THR A 39 3.73 0.45 -10.96
N CYS A 40 4.85 0.34 -10.24
CA CYS A 40 5.12 1.07 -9.00
C CYS A 40 5.01 2.60 -9.12
N GLY A 41 5.88 3.24 -9.91
CA GLY A 41 5.93 4.71 -10.05
C GLY A 41 4.61 5.30 -10.55
N PRO A 42 4.07 4.82 -11.67
CA PRO A 42 2.79 5.26 -12.21
C PRO A 42 1.62 5.12 -11.23
N SER A 43 1.40 3.94 -10.65
CA SER A 43 0.33 3.75 -9.68
C SER A 43 0.44 4.71 -8.49
N ARG A 44 1.66 4.84 -7.92
CA ARG A 44 1.91 5.74 -6.80
C ARG A 44 1.70 7.20 -7.18
N SER A 45 1.98 7.58 -8.43
CA SER A 45 1.66 8.92 -8.96
C SER A 45 0.16 9.16 -8.97
N ALA A 46 -0.63 8.23 -9.46
CA ALA A 46 -2.08 8.34 -9.48
C ALA A 46 -2.68 8.42 -8.06
N ILE A 47 -2.22 7.56 -7.13
CA ILE A 47 -2.66 7.61 -5.73
C ILE A 47 -2.34 8.95 -5.07
N LEU A 48 -1.14 9.49 -5.28
CA LEU A 48 -0.71 10.74 -4.64
C LEU A 48 -1.43 11.97 -5.20
N THR A 49 -1.71 11.97 -6.51
CA THR A 49 -2.25 13.16 -7.20
C THR A 49 -3.77 13.16 -7.35
N GLY A 50 -4.44 12.03 -7.08
CA GLY A 50 -5.89 11.91 -7.33
C GLY A 50 -6.26 12.08 -8.81
N GLN A 51 -5.34 11.71 -9.71
CA GLN A 51 -5.55 11.82 -11.15
C GLN A 51 -5.26 10.49 -11.85
N HIS A 52 -6.00 10.24 -12.91
CA HIS A 52 -5.71 9.10 -13.76
C HIS A 52 -4.37 9.26 -14.47
N ILE A 53 -3.65 8.15 -14.58
CA ILE A 53 -2.25 8.13 -15.03
C ILE A 53 -2.03 8.75 -16.42
N TRP A 54 -2.99 8.64 -17.31
CA TRP A 54 -2.93 9.22 -18.67
C TRP A 54 -2.94 10.76 -18.67
N ARG A 55 -3.24 11.41 -17.52
CA ARG A 55 -3.17 12.86 -17.34
C ARG A 55 -1.83 13.32 -16.76
N LEU A 56 -1.01 12.41 -16.27
CA LEU A 56 0.19 12.69 -15.49
C LEU A 56 1.48 12.74 -16.31
N GLU A 57 1.36 12.85 -17.64
CA GLU A 57 2.49 13.01 -18.56
C GLU A 57 3.55 11.92 -18.35
N GLU A 58 4.82 12.32 -18.12
CA GLU A 58 5.94 11.40 -17.94
C GLU A 58 5.74 10.44 -16.74
N ALA A 59 4.96 10.84 -15.73
CA ALA A 59 4.66 9.99 -14.57
C ALA A 59 3.90 8.71 -14.94
N GLY A 60 3.38 8.61 -16.16
CA GLY A 60 2.79 7.40 -16.74
C GLY A 60 3.81 6.30 -17.02
N ASN A 61 5.10 6.58 -16.95
CA ASN A 61 6.17 5.62 -17.21
C ASN A 61 6.94 5.29 -15.93
N ILE A 62 7.35 4.02 -15.80
CA ILE A 62 8.23 3.60 -14.71
C ILE A 62 9.62 4.21 -14.89
N HIS A 63 10.31 4.52 -13.81
CA HIS A 63 11.62 5.20 -13.78
C HIS A 63 11.63 6.62 -14.37
N SER A 64 10.48 7.19 -14.66
CA SER A 64 10.32 8.54 -15.17
C SER A 64 10.28 9.58 -14.03
N THR A 65 9.49 10.61 -14.15
CA THR A 65 9.37 11.68 -13.15
C THR A 65 7.91 12.00 -12.86
N LEU A 66 7.64 12.56 -11.68
CA LEU A 66 6.35 13.17 -11.33
C LEU A 66 6.52 14.69 -11.31
N PRO A 67 6.09 15.43 -12.37
CA PRO A 67 6.23 16.86 -12.44
C PRO A 67 5.64 17.59 -11.23
N LYS A 68 6.37 18.60 -10.70
CA LYS A 68 5.97 19.35 -9.50
C LYS A 68 4.63 20.08 -9.65
N LYS A 69 4.21 20.39 -10.88
CA LYS A 69 2.91 21.02 -11.16
C LYS A 69 1.72 20.15 -10.71
N PHE A 70 1.88 18.85 -10.58
CA PHE A 70 0.86 17.96 -10.05
C PHE A 70 0.96 17.93 -8.52
N ASN A 71 0.10 18.69 -7.84
CA ASN A 71 0.01 18.68 -6.40
C ASN A 71 -0.39 17.28 -5.90
N THR A 72 0.24 16.86 -4.81
CA THR A 72 -0.13 15.61 -4.15
C THR A 72 -0.95 15.88 -2.89
N TYR A 73 -1.83 14.95 -2.51
CA TYR A 73 -2.62 15.11 -1.29
C TYR A 73 -1.75 15.29 -0.04
N THR A 74 -0.61 14.63 0.00
CA THR A 74 0.38 14.73 1.08
C THR A 74 0.99 16.13 1.20
N GLU A 75 1.29 16.78 0.07
CA GLU A 75 1.76 18.17 0.04
C GLU A 75 0.66 19.14 0.51
N LEU A 76 -0.58 18.91 0.10
CA LEU A 76 -1.74 19.71 0.54
C LEU A 76 -2.00 19.56 2.04
N LEU A 77 -1.97 18.33 2.57
CA LEU A 77 -2.06 18.06 4.01
C LEU A 77 -0.93 18.77 4.77
N LYS A 78 0.31 18.67 4.28
CA LYS A 78 1.45 19.36 4.90
C LYS A 78 1.26 20.88 4.92
N GLY A 79 0.79 21.47 3.82
CA GLY A 79 0.45 22.89 3.74
C GLY A 79 -0.66 23.32 4.69
N SER A 80 -1.49 22.38 5.16
CA SER A 80 -2.59 22.60 6.11
C SER A 80 -2.20 22.23 7.57
N GLY A 81 -0.90 22.08 7.87
CA GLY A 81 -0.40 21.86 9.22
C GLY A 81 -0.28 20.41 9.66
N TYR A 82 -0.55 19.44 8.79
CA TYR A 82 -0.31 18.03 9.09
C TYR A 82 1.18 17.72 9.18
N ALA A 83 1.57 16.89 10.14
CA ALA A 83 2.85 16.19 10.07
C ALA A 83 2.77 15.12 8.98
N VAL A 84 3.72 15.13 8.04
CA VAL A 84 3.72 14.20 6.89
C VAL A 84 5.04 13.46 6.81
N GLY A 85 4.98 12.13 6.75
CA GLY A 85 6.17 11.29 6.64
C GLY A 85 5.90 9.95 5.96
N TYR A 86 7.00 9.26 5.64
CA TYR A 86 6.93 7.90 5.11
C TYR A 86 8.09 7.03 5.57
N THR A 87 7.92 5.71 5.44
CA THR A 87 8.99 4.74 5.60
C THR A 87 9.03 3.78 4.42
N GLY A 88 10.22 3.26 4.11
CA GLY A 88 10.44 2.35 3.00
C GLY A 88 10.26 3.03 1.64
N LYS A 89 9.29 2.56 0.86
CA LYS A 89 9.03 3.02 -0.50
C LYS A 89 7.92 4.08 -0.53
N GLY A 90 8.30 5.35 -0.67
CA GLY A 90 7.39 6.45 -0.94
C GLY A 90 6.98 6.50 -2.42
N TRP A 91 7.06 7.66 -3.07
CA TRP A 91 6.99 7.74 -4.53
C TRP A 91 8.31 7.23 -5.12
N SER A 92 8.26 6.13 -5.83
CA SER A 92 9.40 5.49 -6.52
C SER A 92 8.93 4.27 -7.34
N PRO A 93 9.75 3.76 -8.30
CA PRO A 93 11.00 4.32 -8.78
C PRO A 93 10.77 5.50 -9.70
N GLY A 94 11.72 6.45 -9.71
CA GLY A 94 11.69 7.61 -10.60
C GLY A 94 12.69 8.68 -10.17
N ARG A 95 12.75 9.77 -10.92
CA ARG A 95 13.67 10.89 -10.72
C ARG A 95 12.90 12.11 -10.22
N LEU A 96 13.13 12.50 -8.99
CA LEU A 96 12.48 13.65 -8.37
C LEU A 96 12.98 14.98 -8.99
N ASP A 97 14.29 15.11 -9.13
CA ASP A 97 14.98 16.27 -9.66
C ASP A 97 14.52 16.66 -11.07
N ALA A 98 14.40 15.67 -11.95
CA ALA A 98 13.91 15.87 -13.32
C ALA A 98 12.47 16.38 -13.39
N GLY A 99 11.66 16.14 -12.34
CA GLY A 99 10.30 16.67 -12.19
C GLY A 99 10.24 18.01 -11.45
N GLY A 100 11.39 18.59 -11.10
CA GLY A 100 11.48 19.84 -10.32
C GLY A 100 11.13 19.66 -8.84
N ARG A 101 11.17 18.41 -8.31
CA ARG A 101 10.90 18.11 -6.90
C ARG A 101 12.20 17.97 -6.11
N GLU A 102 12.31 18.69 -5.00
CA GLU A 102 13.46 18.65 -4.09
C GLU A 102 13.36 17.49 -3.08
N ALA A 103 12.15 16.99 -2.84
CA ALA A 103 11.87 15.94 -1.86
C ALA A 103 10.80 14.97 -2.37
N ASN A 104 10.74 13.79 -1.74
CA ASN A 104 9.70 12.81 -2.04
C ASN A 104 8.32 13.36 -1.67
N PRO A 105 7.34 13.35 -2.59
CA PRO A 105 6.00 13.86 -2.31
C PRO A 105 5.26 13.07 -1.22
N ALA A 106 5.67 11.84 -0.90
CA ALA A 106 5.12 11.11 0.24
C ALA A 106 5.52 11.70 1.61
N GLY A 107 6.42 12.70 1.65
CA GLY A 107 6.84 13.39 2.86
C GLY A 107 8.29 13.17 3.25
N ARG A 108 8.62 13.37 4.55
CA ARG A 108 9.95 13.11 5.11
C ARG A 108 10.14 11.60 5.33
N GLN A 109 11.29 11.09 4.95
CA GLN A 109 11.62 9.66 5.14
C GLN A 109 12.04 9.36 6.59
N PHE A 110 11.53 8.24 7.10
CA PHE A 110 11.92 7.60 8.36
C PHE A 110 12.44 6.20 8.07
N ALA A 111 13.76 5.99 8.15
CA ALA A 111 14.42 4.75 7.72
C ALA A 111 15.57 4.31 8.64
N ASN A 112 15.68 4.91 9.83
CA ASN A 112 16.80 4.66 10.75
C ASN A 112 16.62 3.37 11.57
N ARG A 113 15.38 2.92 11.78
CA ARG A 113 15.09 1.70 12.51
C ARG A 113 15.23 0.50 11.61
N LYS A 114 16.03 -0.47 12.08
CA LYS A 114 16.32 -1.73 11.38
C LYS A 114 15.89 -2.93 12.23
N LEU A 115 15.48 -3.99 11.58
CA LEU A 115 15.21 -5.27 12.22
C LEU A 115 16.53 -5.90 12.70
N LYS A 116 16.57 -6.39 13.94
CA LYS A 116 17.73 -7.10 14.48
C LYS A 116 18.04 -8.37 13.69
N ASN A 117 17.00 -9.10 13.31
CA ASN A 117 17.10 -10.34 12.53
C ASN A 117 16.45 -10.10 11.16
N ARG A 118 17.29 -9.74 10.20
CA ARG A 118 16.84 -9.59 8.81
C ARG A 118 16.44 -10.95 8.24
N LEU A 119 15.25 -11.00 7.65
CA LEU A 119 14.84 -12.15 6.85
C LEU A 119 15.51 -12.06 5.48
N LYS A 120 16.04 -13.19 5.00
CA LYS A 120 16.67 -13.25 3.69
C LYS A 120 15.62 -12.96 2.61
N GLY A 121 15.99 -12.17 1.60
CA GLY A 121 15.09 -11.73 0.53
C GLY A 121 14.30 -10.47 0.89
N MET A 122 14.12 -10.12 2.16
CA MET A 122 13.34 -8.99 2.63
C MET A 122 14.21 -7.79 3.01
N SER A 123 13.61 -6.61 3.11
CA SER A 123 14.26 -5.41 3.63
C SER A 123 14.66 -5.60 5.10
N ASP A 124 15.69 -4.88 5.52
CA ASP A 124 16.07 -4.79 6.93
C ASP A 124 15.31 -3.71 7.70
N LEU A 125 14.45 -2.93 7.03
CA LEU A 125 13.71 -1.84 7.65
C LEU A 125 12.68 -2.36 8.67
N ASP A 126 12.71 -1.79 9.86
CA ASP A 126 11.61 -1.92 10.81
C ASP A 126 10.58 -0.81 10.55
N TYR A 127 9.67 -1.05 9.62
CA TYR A 127 8.69 -0.06 9.17
C TYR A 127 7.82 0.45 10.32
N ALA A 128 7.37 -0.42 11.22
CA ALA A 128 6.56 -0.04 12.36
C ALA A 128 7.35 0.81 13.36
N ALA A 129 8.61 0.47 13.65
CA ALA A 129 9.43 1.27 14.55
C ALA A 129 9.76 2.66 13.95
N ASN A 130 9.91 2.76 12.62
CA ASN A 130 10.07 4.03 11.92
C ASN A 130 8.81 4.89 12.01
N LEU A 131 7.61 4.31 11.91
CA LEU A 131 6.35 5.01 12.25
C LEU A 131 6.37 5.49 13.71
N GLY A 132 6.84 4.66 14.65
CA GLY A 132 6.97 5.06 16.06
C GLY A 132 7.86 6.28 16.25
N ASP A 133 8.99 6.36 15.53
CA ASP A 133 9.88 7.53 15.58
C ASP A 133 9.26 8.77 14.93
N PHE A 134 8.46 8.60 13.87
CA PHE A 134 7.65 9.67 13.30
C PHE A 134 6.62 10.19 14.32
N LEU A 135 5.84 9.30 14.94
CA LEU A 135 4.79 9.68 15.89
C LEU A 135 5.31 10.42 17.12
N LYS A 136 6.56 10.18 17.54
CA LYS A 136 7.23 10.93 18.61
C LYS A 136 7.54 12.39 18.25
N GLN A 137 7.65 12.69 16.94
CA GLN A 137 7.91 14.04 16.43
C GLN A 137 6.63 14.81 16.10
N VAL A 138 5.47 14.13 16.08
CA VAL A 138 4.16 14.76 15.90
C VAL A 138 3.78 15.48 17.19
N GLU A 139 3.56 16.76 17.12
CA GLU A 139 3.17 17.60 18.26
C GLU A 139 1.82 17.15 18.84
N LYS A 140 1.59 17.49 20.12
CA LYS A 140 0.32 17.18 20.77
C LYS A 140 -0.83 17.92 20.07
N GLY A 141 -1.82 17.16 19.60
CA GLY A 141 -2.96 17.72 18.86
C GLY A 141 -2.72 17.95 17.38
N GLN A 142 -1.47 17.85 16.90
CA GLN A 142 -1.18 17.96 15.47
C GLN A 142 -1.72 16.74 14.71
N PRO A 143 -2.47 16.93 13.61
CA PRO A 143 -2.87 15.83 12.74
C PRO A 143 -1.66 15.32 11.94
N PHE A 144 -1.76 14.07 11.48
CA PHE A 144 -0.66 13.47 10.74
C PHE A 144 -1.14 12.63 9.56
N CYS A 145 -0.23 12.46 8.60
CA CYS A 145 -0.34 11.53 7.50
C CYS A 145 0.98 10.74 7.37
N PHE A 146 0.90 9.42 7.38
CA PHE A 146 2.08 8.58 7.26
C PHE A 146 1.90 7.50 6.21
N TRP A 147 2.81 7.44 5.25
CA TRP A 147 2.85 6.43 4.21
C TRP A 147 3.79 5.28 4.64
N LEU A 148 3.23 4.16 5.05
CA LEU A 148 3.98 2.95 5.36
C LEU A 148 4.08 2.10 4.08
N GLY A 149 5.15 2.33 3.30
CA GLY A 149 5.39 1.64 2.04
C GLY A 149 6.47 0.57 2.19
N THR A 150 6.08 -0.69 2.41
CA THR A 150 7.05 -1.77 2.43
C THR A 150 7.63 -2.03 1.04
N TYR A 151 8.81 -2.62 0.98
CA TYR A 151 9.35 -3.16 -0.27
C TYR A 151 8.67 -4.50 -0.60
N GLU A 152 8.30 -5.25 0.41
CA GLU A 152 7.58 -6.52 0.28
C GLU A 152 6.13 -6.28 -0.23
N PRO A 153 5.63 -7.15 -1.08
CA PRO A 153 6.18 -8.38 -1.65
C PRO A 153 6.84 -8.22 -3.02
N HIS A 154 7.72 -7.22 -3.21
CA HIS A 154 8.48 -7.05 -4.46
C HIS A 154 9.45 -8.21 -4.65
N ARG A 155 9.64 -8.65 -5.90
CA ARG A 155 10.54 -9.77 -6.21
C ARG A 155 11.96 -9.53 -5.72
N GLY A 156 12.59 -10.67 -5.40
CA GLY A 156 13.86 -10.89 -4.77
C GLY A 156 13.71 -11.89 -3.62
N TYR A 157 12.74 -12.84 -3.74
CA TYR A 157 12.39 -13.78 -2.66
C TYR A 157 13.52 -14.70 -2.27
N ASP A 158 13.53 -15.16 -1.01
CA ASP A 158 14.38 -16.26 -0.56
C ASP A 158 13.80 -17.59 -1.04
N LEU A 159 14.37 -18.12 -2.11
CA LEU A 159 13.88 -19.31 -2.81
C LEU A 159 13.64 -20.50 -1.86
N GLY A 160 12.42 -21.02 -1.88
CA GLY A 160 11.98 -22.14 -1.06
C GLY A 160 11.68 -21.79 0.40
N ASN A 161 11.61 -20.49 0.74
CA ASN A 161 11.33 -20.05 2.11
C ASN A 161 9.96 -20.52 2.61
N GLY A 162 8.93 -20.44 1.79
CA GLY A 162 7.59 -20.87 2.17
C GLY A 162 7.53 -22.34 2.55
N LYS A 163 8.22 -23.21 1.82
CA LYS A 163 8.34 -24.65 2.16
C LYS A 163 9.12 -24.86 3.46
N ARG A 164 10.22 -24.13 3.67
CA ARG A 164 10.99 -24.19 4.93
C ARG A 164 10.18 -23.74 6.14
N LYS A 165 9.18 -22.90 5.94
CA LYS A 165 8.21 -22.46 6.95
C LYS A 165 6.97 -23.36 7.03
N ALA A 166 7.07 -24.59 6.53
CA ALA A 166 6.05 -25.63 6.59
C ALA A 166 4.69 -25.25 5.94
N LYS A 167 4.70 -24.31 4.97
CA LYS A 167 3.51 -24.07 4.16
C LYS A 167 3.32 -25.22 3.17
N ASP A 168 2.06 -25.68 3.05
CA ASP A 168 1.72 -26.80 2.19
C ASP A 168 1.49 -26.34 0.74
N PRO A 169 2.33 -26.76 -0.22
CA PRO A 169 2.15 -26.43 -1.63
C PRO A 169 0.84 -26.97 -2.23
N ALA A 170 0.30 -28.06 -1.68
CA ALA A 170 -0.95 -28.64 -2.20
C ALA A 170 -2.16 -27.73 -1.98
N ARG A 171 -2.11 -26.86 -0.97
CA ARG A 171 -3.18 -25.91 -0.64
C ARG A 171 -3.14 -24.61 -1.46
N VAL A 172 -2.04 -24.37 -2.21
CA VAL A 172 -1.92 -23.16 -3.02
C VAL A 172 -2.91 -23.18 -4.16
N ILE A 173 -3.71 -22.12 -4.28
CA ILE A 173 -4.56 -21.89 -5.46
C ILE A 173 -3.71 -21.21 -6.50
N VAL A 174 -3.29 -21.95 -7.52
CA VAL A 174 -2.51 -21.40 -8.65
C VAL A 174 -3.45 -20.60 -9.56
N PRO A 175 -3.18 -19.29 -9.80
CA PRO A 175 -3.97 -18.53 -10.76
C PRO A 175 -3.98 -19.21 -12.14
N THR A 176 -5.14 -19.23 -12.80
CA THR A 176 -5.35 -19.94 -14.08
C THR A 176 -4.46 -19.43 -15.22
N ILE A 177 -3.83 -18.28 -15.08
CA ILE A 177 -2.87 -17.71 -16.02
C ILE A 177 -1.48 -18.39 -15.96
N PHE A 178 -1.25 -19.25 -14.95
CA PHE A 178 -0.01 -20.00 -14.76
C PHE A 178 -0.23 -21.49 -14.93
N PRO A 179 0.79 -22.25 -15.37
CA PRO A 179 0.75 -23.71 -15.29
C PRO A 179 0.76 -24.15 -13.81
N ASP A 180 -0.09 -25.11 -13.49
CA ASP A 180 -0.02 -25.73 -12.17
C ASP A 180 1.18 -26.70 -12.10
N HIS A 181 2.28 -26.19 -11.58
CA HIS A 181 3.57 -26.88 -11.52
C HIS A 181 4.20 -26.69 -10.12
N PRO A 182 4.93 -27.69 -9.59
CA PRO A 182 5.55 -27.60 -8.27
C PRO A 182 6.45 -26.37 -8.06
N THR A 183 7.12 -25.90 -9.12
CA THR A 183 7.95 -24.69 -9.07
C THR A 183 7.08 -23.42 -8.89
N VAL A 184 5.96 -23.33 -9.61
CA VAL A 184 5.03 -22.20 -9.51
C VAL A 184 4.40 -22.16 -8.11
N ARG A 185 3.96 -23.31 -7.59
CA ARG A 185 3.44 -23.42 -6.22
C ARG A 185 4.48 -23.00 -5.17
N SER A 186 5.74 -23.39 -5.36
CA SER A 186 6.83 -22.98 -4.46
C SER A 186 7.10 -21.48 -4.51
N ASP A 187 7.11 -20.89 -5.70
CA ASP A 187 7.32 -19.43 -5.90
C ASP A 187 6.17 -18.61 -5.31
N LEU A 188 4.92 -19.10 -5.44
CA LEU A 188 3.76 -18.49 -4.77
C LEU A 188 3.88 -18.57 -3.24
N LEU A 189 4.37 -19.66 -2.68
CA LEU A 189 4.61 -19.74 -1.25
C LEU A 189 5.68 -18.78 -0.76
N ASP A 190 6.73 -18.55 -1.54
CA ASP A 190 7.77 -17.56 -1.23
C ASP A 190 7.21 -16.13 -1.27
N TYR A 191 6.38 -15.84 -2.26
CA TYR A 191 5.62 -14.58 -2.35
C TYR A 191 4.68 -14.37 -1.14
N TYR A 192 4.01 -15.42 -0.66
CA TYR A 192 3.14 -15.33 0.52
C TYR A 192 3.92 -14.99 1.80
N MET A 193 5.18 -15.44 1.91
CA MET A 193 6.03 -15.06 3.05
C MET A 193 6.29 -13.55 3.10
N GLU A 194 6.44 -12.92 1.95
CA GLU A 194 6.61 -11.47 1.83
C GLU A 194 5.32 -10.70 2.21
N ILE A 195 4.16 -11.20 1.76
CA ILE A 195 2.85 -10.62 2.15
C ILE A 195 2.65 -10.72 3.68
N GLU A 196 2.97 -11.85 4.26
CA GLU A 196 2.84 -12.06 5.71
C GLU A 196 3.78 -11.15 6.50
N HIS A 197 4.97 -10.87 5.98
CA HIS A 197 5.87 -9.89 6.57
C HIS A 197 5.28 -8.48 6.51
N PHE A 198 4.73 -8.07 5.37
CA PHE A 198 3.99 -6.80 5.24
C PHE A 198 2.84 -6.72 6.26
N ASP A 199 2.00 -7.75 6.35
CA ASP A 199 0.86 -7.80 7.28
C ASP A 199 1.30 -7.69 8.74
N GLN A 200 2.42 -8.32 9.12
CA GLN A 200 3.02 -8.16 10.46
C GLN A 200 3.45 -6.72 10.74
N MET A 201 3.98 -6.00 9.73
CA MET A 201 4.33 -4.58 9.90
C MET A 201 3.08 -3.72 10.08
N VAL A 202 1.99 -4.02 9.36
CA VAL A 202 0.68 -3.37 9.53
C VAL A 202 0.14 -3.64 10.95
N ALA A 203 0.17 -4.89 11.43
CA ALA A 203 -0.25 -5.24 12.78
C ALA A 203 0.49 -4.44 13.85
N ARG A 204 1.83 -4.35 13.73
CA ARG A 204 2.68 -3.59 14.66
C ARG A 204 2.42 -2.08 14.58
N ALA A 205 2.18 -1.55 13.39
CA ALA A 205 1.83 -0.14 13.20
C ALA A 205 0.48 0.19 13.87
N MET A 206 -0.54 -0.63 13.67
CA MET A 206 -1.84 -0.47 14.34
C MET A 206 -1.69 -0.54 15.87
N LYS A 207 -0.86 -1.46 16.37
CA LYS A 207 -0.59 -1.57 17.81
C LYS A 207 0.08 -0.31 18.38
N LEU A 208 0.99 0.33 17.65
CA LEU A 208 1.57 1.62 18.05
C LEU A 208 0.52 2.74 18.10
N LEU A 209 -0.39 2.78 17.13
CA LEU A 209 -1.51 3.73 17.13
C LEU A 209 -2.47 3.50 18.29
N GLU A 210 -2.76 2.24 18.66
CA GLU A 210 -3.54 1.90 19.86
C GLU A 210 -2.88 2.42 21.14
N ILE A 211 -1.62 2.04 21.36
CA ILE A 211 -0.87 2.42 22.56
C ILE A 211 -0.76 3.95 22.70
N SER A 212 -0.66 4.66 21.56
CA SER A 212 -0.62 6.13 21.56
C SER A 212 -2.00 6.79 21.64
N GLY A 213 -3.09 6.03 21.73
CA GLY A 213 -4.47 6.53 21.77
C GLY A 213 -4.93 7.21 20.47
N ARG A 214 -4.26 6.93 19.35
CA ARG A 214 -4.53 7.61 18.05
C ARG A 214 -5.36 6.77 17.09
N LEU A 215 -5.46 5.44 17.31
CA LEU A 215 -6.06 4.53 16.33
C LEU A 215 -7.53 4.86 16.01
N ASP A 216 -8.31 5.29 17.00
CA ASP A 216 -9.74 5.57 16.80
C ASP A 216 -10.01 6.89 16.06
N ASN A 217 -9.00 7.75 15.95
CA ASN A 217 -9.04 8.96 15.14
C ASN A 217 -8.10 8.90 13.93
N THR A 218 -7.83 7.70 13.43
CA THR A 218 -6.96 7.50 12.26
C THR A 218 -7.68 6.70 11.21
N ILE A 219 -7.67 7.19 9.97
CA ILE A 219 -8.03 6.41 8.80
C ILE A 219 -6.86 5.47 8.52
N VAL A 220 -7.09 4.17 8.61
CA VAL A 220 -6.12 3.14 8.26
C VAL A 220 -6.52 2.52 6.93
N VAL A 221 -5.68 2.69 5.92
CA VAL A 221 -5.86 2.08 4.60
C VAL A 221 -4.79 1.01 4.41
N VAL A 222 -5.21 -0.19 4.07
CA VAL A 222 -4.30 -1.29 3.70
C VAL A 222 -4.60 -1.69 2.27
N THR A 223 -3.61 -1.51 1.39
CA THR A 223 -3.72 -1.81 -0.04
C THR A 223 -2.36 -2.15 -0.63
N SER A 224 -2.32 -2.43 -1.94
CA SER A 224 -1.10 -2.57 -2.73
C SER A 224 -1.07 -1.56 -3.86
N ASP A 225 0.12 -1.16 -4.29
CA ASP A 225 0.28 -0.24 -5.43
C ASP A 225 -0.13 -0.87 -6.76
N HIS A 226 0.04 -2.17 -6.94
CA HIS A 226 -0.42 -2.97 -8.09
C HIS A 226 -0.38 -4.46 -7.73
N GLY A 227 -0.80 -5.31 -8.66
CA GLY A 227 -0.86 -6.75 -8.45
C GLY A 227 0.51 -7.44 -8.39
N MET A 228 0.48 -8.76 -8.28
CA MET A 228 1.63 -9.62 -8.02
C MET A 228 2.77 -9.47 -9.05
N PRO A 229 4.05 -9.57 -8.63
CA PRO A 229 5.20 -9.41 -9.52
C PRO A 229 5.53 -10.70 -10.29
N PHE A 230 4.55 -11.19 -11.03
CA PHE A 230 4.60 -12.41 -11.82
C PHE A 230 4.30 -12.12 -13.30
N PRO A 231 4.69 -13.00 -14.23
CA PRO A 231 4.31 -12.85 -15.63
C PRO A 231 2.79 -12.68 -15.82
N ARG A 232 2.36 -11.85 -16.77
CA ARG A 232 0.95 -11.53 -17.04
C ARG A 232 0.19 -10.88 -15.87
N ALA A 233 0.88 -10.43 -14.82
CA ALA A 233 0.32 -9.65 -13.73
C ALA A 233 0.93 -8.25 -13.71
N LYS A 234 2.03 -8.01 -13.00
CA LYS A 234 2.73 -6.72 -13.02
C LYS A 234 3.02 -6.26 -14.44
N ALA A 235 2.84 -4.97 -14.73
CA ALA A 235 2.97 -4.35 -16.05
C ALA A 235 1.96 -4.87 -17.09
N SER A 236 0.84 -5.43 -16.65
CA SER A 236 -0.24 -5.93 -17.47
C SER A 236 -1.59 -5.45 -16.95
N LEU A 237 -2.53 -5.16 -17.86
CA LEU A 237 -3.87 -4.70 -17.51
C LEU A 237 -4.83 -5.83 -17.08
N TYR A 238 -4.35 -7.07 -17.03
CA TYR A 238 -5.14 -8.17 -16.53
C TYR A 238 -5.46 -8.00 -15.02
N ASP A 239 -6.53 -8.67 -14.57
CA ASP A 239 -7.02 -8.61 -13.20
C ASP A 239 -5.91 -8.87 -12.16
N ALA A 240 -5.05 -9.86 -12.42
CA ALA A 240 -3.91 -10.18 -11.56
C ALA A 240 -2.87 -9.03 -11.42
N GLY A 241 -2.81 -8.12 -12.38
CA GLY A 241 -1.92 -6.95 -12.35
C GLY A 241 -2.57 -5.69 -11.81
N SER A 242 -3.85 -5.47 -12.09
CA SER A 242 -4.55 -4.22 -11.80
C SER A 242 -5.45 -4.27 -10.57
N ARG A 243 -6.04 -5.42 -10.24
CA ARG A 243 -6.92 -5.57 -9.08
C ARG A 243 -6.14 -5.89 -7.83
N VAL A 244 -6.29 -5.05 -6.81
CA VAL A 244 -5.50 -5.08 -5.57
C VAL A 244 -6.38 -5.28 -4.34
N PRO A 245 -5.86 -5.80 -3.22
CA PRO A 245 -6.59 -5.78 -1.96
C PRO A 245 -6.76 -4.33 -1.50
N LEU A 246 -7.93 -4.01 -0.97
CA LEU A 246 -8.20 -2.73 -0.33
C LEU A 246 -9.13 -2.95 0.86
N ALA A 247 -8.70 -2.47 2.02
CA ALA A 247 -9.54 -2.35 3.20
C ALA A 247 -9.28 -1.01 3.89
N ILE A 248 -10.33 -0.35 4.36
CA ILE A 248 -10.28 0.96 5.01
C ILE A 248 -11.00 0.87 6.36
N ARG A 249 -10.28 1.22 7.43
CA ARG A 249 -10.83 1.39 8.78
C ARG A 249 -10.85 2.87 9.15
N TRP A 250 -12.01 3.37 9.52
CA TRP A 250 -12.18 4.73 10.03
C TRP A 250 -13.37 4.79 11.01
N PRO A 251 -13.15 4.57 12.30
CA PRO A 251 -14.25 4.47 13.29
C PRO A 251 -15.15 5.70 13.37
N LYS A 252 -14.61 6.88 13.08
CA LYS A 252 -15.40 8.12 13.11
C LYS A 252 -16.18 8.41 11.83
N GLY A 253 -15.84 7.77 10.71
CA GLY A 253 -16.47 8.05 9.42
C GLY A 253 -17.25 6.86 8.83
N ILE A 254 -16.93 5.63 9.26
CA ILE A 254 -17.61 4.43 8.77
C ILE A 254 -18.71 4.06 9.77
N ILE A 255 -19.97 4.21 9.36
CA ILE A 255 -21.15 3.96 10.19
C ILE A 255 -21.43 2.46 10.33
N ASP A 256 -21.14 1.67 9.30
CA ASP A 256 -21.41 0.22 9.24
C ASP A 256 -20.09 -0.55 8.99
N PRO A 257 -19.30 -0.79 10.04
CA PRO A 257 -18.06 -1.55 9.90
C PRO A 257 -18.30 -3.04 9.63
N GLY A 258 -17.37 -3.66 8.91
CA GLY A 258 -17.46 -5.06 8.50
C GLY A 258 -18.19 -5.29 7.17
N ARG A 259 -18.74 -4.24 6.58
CA ARG A 259 -19.40 -4.36 5.27
C ARG A 259 -18.39 -4.61 4.14
N VAL A 260 -18.90 -5.25 3.09
CA VAL A 260 -18.20 -5.45 1.83
C VAL A 260 -18.78 -4.49 0.80
N PHE A 261 -17.91 -3.73 0.14
CA PHE A 261 -18.28 -2.88 -0.99
C PHE A 261 -17.89 -3.59 -2.29
N ASP A 262 -18.88 -3.88 -3.13
CA ASP A 262 -18.74 -4.70 -4.33
C ASP A 262 -18.67 -3.87 -5.63
N GLY A 263 -18.80 -2.56 -5.53
CA GLY A 263 -18.62 -1.64 -6.66
C GLY A 263 -17.16 -1.44 -7.03
N PRO A 264 -16.87 -1.06 -8.29
CA PRO A 264 -15.51 -0.71 -8.70
C PRO A 264 -15.05 0.59 -8.06
N VAL A 265 -13.81 0.61 -7.59
CA VAL A 265 -13.10 1.79 -7.12
C VAL A 265 -11.68 1.82 -7.68
N ASN A 266 -11.14 3.02 -7.86
CA ASN A 266 -9.76 3.21 -8.28
C ASN A 266 -8.91 3.77 -7.12
N LEU A 267 -7.65 3.34 -7.01
CA LEU A 267 -6.77 3.85 -5.95
C LEU A 267 -6.49 5.36 -6.06
N SER A 268 -6.66 5.97 -7.22
CA SER A 268 -6.58 7.44 -7.36
C SER A 268 -7.66 8.17 -6.57
N GLU A 269 -8.79 7.51 -6.25
CA GLU A 269 -9.87 8.08 -5.43
C GLU A 269 -9.49 8.25 -3.95
N LEU A 270 -8.40 7.64 -3.50
CA LEU A 270 -7.91 7.80 -2.13
C LEU A 270 -7.49 9.24 -1.83
N ALA A 271 -6.84 9.94 -2.78
CA ALA A 271 -6.41 11.32 -2.56
C ALA A 271 -7.57 12.29 -2.28
N PRO A 272 -8.59 12.39 -3.14
CA PRO A 272 -9.76 13.23 -2.84
C PRO A 272 -10.50 12.76 -1.58
N THR A 273 -10.61 11.45 -1.34
CA THR A 273 -11.21 10.91 -0.11
C THR A 273 -10.50 11.42 1.15
N PHE A 274 -9.15 11.42 1.16
CA PHE A 274 -8.40 11.93 2.32
C PHE A 274 -8.57 13.43 2.51
N LEU A 275 -8.59 14.22 1.44
CA LEU A 275 -8.81 15.66 1.52
C LEU A 275 -10.21 15.96 2.04
N ASP A 276 -11.22 15.31 1.52
CA ASP A 276 -12.62 15.49 1.96
C ASP A 276 -12.77 15.10 3.44
N ALA A 277 -12.24 13.94 3.86
CA ALA A 277 -12.25 13.48 5.24
C ALA A 277 -11.55 14.44 6.22
N THR A 278 -10.65 15.27 5.73
CA THR A 278 -9.94 16.30 6.52
C THR A 278 -10.57 17.69 6.42
N GLY A 279 -11.64 17.85 5.65
CA GLY A 279 -12.31 19.12 5.40
C GLY A 279 -11.54 20.06 4.45
N LEU A 280 -10.57 19.54 3.73
CA LEU A 280 -9.82 20.32 2.75
C LEU A 280 -10.50 20.27 1.38
N LYS A 281 -10.49 21.43 0.70
CA LYS A 281 -11.02 21.48 -0.66
C LYS A 281 -10.21 20.59 -1.59
N VAL A 282 -10.87 19.69 -2.30
CA VAL A 282 -10.27 18.90 -3.37
C VAL A 282 -9.99 19.82 -4.55
N PRO A 283 -8.73 19.92 -5.03
CA PRO A 283 -8.39 20.71 -6.20
C PRO A 283 -9.08 20.20 -7.47
N GLU A 284 -9.49 21.12 -8.35
CA GLU A 284 -10.15 20.78 -9.62
C GLU A 284 -9.31 19.88 -10.54
N MET A 285 -7.98 19.96 -10.41
CA MET A 285 -7.06 19.09 -11.14
C MET A 285 -7.13 17.62 -10.72
N MET A 286 -7.60 17.32 -9.49
CA MET A 286 -7.87 15.96 -9.04
C MET A 286 -9.18 15.48 -9.64
N THR A 287 -9.10 14.66 -10.67
CA THR A 287 -10.27 14.23 -11.46
C THR A 287 -10.91 12.95 -10.93
N ALA A 288 -10.24 12.22 -10.06
CA ALA A 288 -10.85 11.14 -9.32
C ALA A 288 -11.89 11.70 -8.32
N ARG A 289 -12.91 10.92 -8.04
CA ARG A 289 -13.98 11.30 -7.08
C ARG A 289 -13.81 10.44 -5.84
N GLY A 290 -13.79 11.05 -4.68
CA GLY A 290 -13.75 10.38 -3.39
C GLY A 290 -15.13 9.93 -2.91
#